data_26d27883ffc84481c557dd841cd61aea
#
_entry.id   26d27883ffc84481c557dd841cd61aea
#
_cell.length_a   1.000
_cell.length_b   1.000
_cell.length_c   1.000
_cell.angle_alpha   90.00
_cell.angle_beta   90.00
_cell.angle_gamma   90.00
#
_symmetry.space_group_name_H-M   'P 1'
#
loop_
_entity.id
_entity.type
_entity.pdbx_description
1 polymer ?
#
loop_
_entity_poly.entity_id
_entity_poly.type
_entity_poly.pdbx_seq_one_letter_code
_entity_poly.pdbx_strand_id
1 'polypeptide(L)'
;MKEKENILDKNSNYSAPALDKGLDILEALCQAENGLTQQEIAARLGRNLGEIYRMLNCLVQRNYVANYGNVYTITPKLFQLSHFHPPTYRLLTEAMPIMEELSREISFPCDLRVYNKGVQTVIASIQPPNGLGFMTRVGSEIAVAPSASGYVLVAFQDPVIMEMRIQESLPNKSQAEVTIFRIVLNDVIDKGFASIQSNQYAGLHAISFPILDINGFAVAAMTVPMLARIDGTQQATHQEVEDKLRKSAANLSHKIALGNMENGA
;
A
#
# COMPACT_ATOMS: atom_id res chain seq x y z
N MET A 1 -4.34 13.51 22.54
CA MET A 1 -3.08 12.75 22.63
C MET A 1 -3.18 11.79 23.80
N LYS A 2 -3.86 10.67 23.63
CA LYS A 2 -4.03 9.47 24.49
C LYS A 2 -5.16 8.68 23.85
N GLU A 3 -4.84 7.58 23.21
CA GLU A 3 -5.68 6.43 22.85
C GLU A 3 -5.15 5.77 21.56
N LYS A 4 -3.91 5.26 21.63
CA LYS A 4 -3.37 4.24 20.75
C LYS A 4 -2.79 3.10 21.59
N GLU A 5 -3.48 2.71 22.62
CA GLU A 5 -3.15 1.53 23.41
C GLU A 5 -4.25 0.48 23.26
N ASN A 6 -3.84 -0.75 22.99
CA ASN A 6 -4.60 -2.00 23.15
C ASN A 6 -5.50 -2.49 22.02
N ILE A 7 -4.96 -2.79 20.84
CA ILE A 7 -5.57 -3.79 19.94
C ILE A 7 -4.68 -5.04 19.73
N LEU A 8 -3.45 -5.07 20.23
CA LEU A 8 -2.51 -6.20 20.02
C LEU A 8 -2.52 -7.27 21.11
N ASP A 9 -3.44 -7.25 22.09
CA ASP A 9 -3.31 -8.04 23.32
C ASP A 9 -4.34 -9.15 23.51
N LYS A 10 -4.70 -9.92 22.49
CA LYS A 10 -5.53 -11.14 22.69
C LYS A 10 -5.12 -12.41 21.95
N ASN A 11 -3.94 -12.48 21.30
CA ASN A 11 -3.48 -13.74 20.67
C ASN A 11 -1.99 -14.08 20.91
N SER A 12 -1.39 -13.69 22.02
CA SER A 12 0.03 -13.89 22.27
C SER A 12 0.36 -15.15 23.08
N ASN A 13 -0.05 -16.32 22.61
CA ASN A 13 0.58 -17.56 23.11
C ASN A 13 1.94 -17.86 22.45
N TYR A 14 2.36 -17.06 21.44
CA TYR A 14 3.64 -17.18 20.74
C TYR A 14 4.31 -15.81 20.58
N SER A 15 4.69 -15.18 21.69
CA SER A 15 5.49 -13.96 21.66
C SER A 15 6.98 -14.30 21.47
N ALA A 16 7.67 -13.62 20.56
CA ALA A 16 9.12 -13.64 20.39
C ALA A 16 9.72 -12.27 20.73
N PRO A 17 9.82 -11.91 22.01
CA PRO A 17 10.13 -10.53 22.44
C PRO A 17 11.43 -9.97 21.88
N ALA A 18 12.42 -10.83 21.57
CA ALA A 18 13.66 -10.41 20.93
C ALA A 18 13.46 -10.01 19.46
N LEU A 19 12.61 -10.73 18.74
CA LEU A 19 12.27 -10.39 17.35
C LEU A 19 11.46 -9.10 17.30
N ASP A 20 10.44 -8.96 18.14
CA ASP A 20 9.62 -7.75 18.23
C ASP A 20 10.48 -6.50 18.47
N LYS A 21 11.43 -6.58 19.44
CA LYS A 21 12.38 -5.50 19.70
C LYS A 21 13.29 -5.18 18.50
N GLY A 22 13.70 -6.19 17.74
CA GLY A 22 14.51 -6.00 16.54
C GLY A 22 13.74 -5.30 15.43
N LEU A 23 12.47 -5.65 15.25
CA LEU A 23 11.56 -5.01 14.29
C LEU A 23 11.25 -3.56 14.72
N ASP A 24 10.92 -3.31 15.99
CA ASP A 24 10.72 -1.95 16.53
C ASP A 24 11.92 -1.03 16.23
N ILE A 25 13.16 -1.56 16.37
CA ILE A 25 14.39 -0.79 16.06
C ILE A 25 14.48 -0.46 14.58
N LEU A 26 14.20 -1.42 13.68
CA LEU A 26 14.21 -1.19 12.24
C LEU A 26 13.19 -0.12 11.85
N GLU A 27 11.97 -0.21 12.37
CA GLU A 27 10.90 0.76 12.12
C GLU A 27 11.27 2.17 12.63
N ALA A 28 11.84 2.27 13.83
CA ALA A 28 12.31 3.54 14.38
C ALA A 28 13.42 4.18 13.52
N LEU A 29 14.36 3.38 13.03
CA LEU A 29 15.46 3.84 12.17
C LEU A 29 14.98 4.22 10.77
N CYS A 30 13.98 3.52 10.20
CA CYS A 30 13.37 3.88 8.92
C CYS A 30 12.70 5.27 8.93
N GLN A 31 12.29 5.75 10.09
CA GLN A 31 11.67 7.07 10.26
C GLN A 31 12.67 8.19 10.59
N ALA A 32 13.95 7.86 10.75
CA ALA A 32 15.00 8.79 11.14
C ALA A 32 15.88 9.18 9.94
N GLU A 33 15.81 10.43 9.52
CA GLU A 33 16.54 10.95 8.35
C GLU A 33 18.05 10.84 8.50
N ASN A 34 18.58 11.13 9.70
CA ASN A 34 20.04 11.16 9.98
C ASN A 34 20.52 9.97 10.84
N GLY A 35 19.68 8.92 10.97
CA GLY A 35 19.93 7.84 11.90
C GLY A 35 19.67 8.21 13.35
N LEU A 36 19.94 7.29 14.29
CA LEU A 36 19.73 7.46 15.72
C LEU A 36 20.90 6.88 16.50
N THR A 37 21.24 7.49 17.64
CA THR A 37 22.12 6.88 18.63
C THR A 37 21.38 5.78 19.41
N GLN A 38 22.12 4.90 20.07
CA GLN A 38 21.52 3.88 20.94
C GLN A 38 20.64 4.48 22.03
N GLN A 39 21.01 5.64 22.58
CA GLN A 39 20.22 6.34 23.61
C GLN A 39 18.90 6.86 23.05
N GLU A 40 18.92 7.46 21.85
CA GLU A 40 17.71 7.95 21.18
C GLU A 40 16.77 6.81 20.80
N ILE A 41 17.29 5.67 20.33
CA ILE A 41 16.50 4.47 20.05
C ILE A 41 15.84 3.97 21.35
N ALA A 42 16.61 3.84 22.43
CA ALA A 42 16.12 3.40 23.72
C ALA A 42 15.00 4.32 24.27
N ALA A 43 15.24 5.64 24.20
CA ALA A 43 14.24 6.63 24.61
C ALA A 43 12.96 6.58 23.76
N ARG A 44 13.10 6.48 22.43
CA ARG A 44 11.99 6.44 21.48
C ARG A 44 11.11 5.20 21.68
N LEU A 45 11.73 4.05 21.99
CA LEU A 45 11.04 2.78 22.18
C LEU A 45 10.64 2.50 23.64
N GLY A 46 10.99 3.37 24.59
CA GLY A 46 10.70 3.17 26.03
C GLY A 46 11.40 1.94 26.61
N ARG A 47 12.63 1.59 26.11
CA ARG A 47 13.37 0.39 26.48
C ARG A 47 14.71 0.72 27.13
N ASN A 48 15.31 -0.26 27.83
CA ASN A 48 16.64 -0.07 28.41
C ASN A 48 17.77 -0.26 27.38
N LEU A 49 18.93 0.38 27.62
CA LEU A 49 20.09 0.37 26.74
C LEU A 49 20.64 -1.03 26.48
N GLY A 50 20.64 -1.91 27.48
CA GLY A 50 21.17 -3.27 27.31
C GLY A 50 20.34 -4.16 26.38
N GLU A 51 19.03 -3.96 26.38
CA GLU A 51 18.13 -4.64 25.43
C GLU A 51 18.37 -4.16 24.00
N ILE A 52 18.44 -2.84 23.81
CA ILE A 52 18.69 -2.23 22.52
C ILE A 52 20.06 -2.66 21.96
N TYR A 53 21.12 -2.65 22.77
CA TYR A 53 22.47 -3.00 22.36
C TYR A 53 22.54 -4.40 21.72
N ARG A 54 21.94 -5.40 22.38
CA ARG A 54 21.96 -6.79 21.86
C ARG A 54 21.24 -6.93 20.52
N MET A 55 20.11 -6.24 20.35
CA MET A 55 19.35 -6.28 19.11
C MET A 55 20.07 -5.52 18.00
N LEU A 56 20.64 -4.34 18.29
CA LEU A 56 21.44 -3.57 17.33
C LEU A 56 22.65 -4.39 16.84
N ASN A 57 23.39 -5.04 17.73
CA ASN A 57 24.52 -5.90 17.31
C ASN A 57 24.08 -6.99 16.34
N CYS A 58 22.97 -7.65 16.60
CA CYS A 58 22.42 -8.66 15.69
C CYS A 58 22.07 -8.06 14.32
N LEU A 59 21.40 -6.90 14.30
CA LEU A 59 21.01 -6.21 13.07
C LEU A 59 22.23 -5.72 12.27
N VAL A 60 23.27 -5.22 12.95
CA VAL A 60 24.54 -4.82 12.32
C VAL A 60 25.26 -6.03 11.72
N GLN A 61 25.41 -7.12 12.48
CA GLN A 61 26.03 -8.36 11.97
C GLN A 61 25.31 -8.93 10.75
N ARG A 62 24.00 -8.78 10.68
CA ARG A 62 23.18 -9.22 9.56
C ARG A 62 23.04 -8.19 8.44
N ASN A 63 23.75 -7.06 8.56
CA ASN A 63 23.76 -5.96 7.58
C ASN A 63 22.41 -5.31 7.32
N TYR A 64 21.49 -5.32 8.29
CA TYR A 64 20.27 -4.50 8.24
C TYR A 64 20.51 -3.06 8.67
N VAL A 65 21.44 -2.89 9.60
CA VAL A 65 21.82 -1.61 10.21
C VAL A 65 23.32 -1.41 10.07
N ALA A 66 23.74 -0.19 9.76
CA ALA A 66 25.13 0.23 9.82
C ALA A 66 25.35 1.10 11.07
N ASN A 67 26.57 1.04 11.63
CA ASN A 67 26.98 1.88 12.75
C ASN A 67 28.14 2.79 12.31
N TYR A 68 27.95 4.09 12.40
CA TYR A 68 28.94 5.12 12.09
C TYR A 68 29.24 5.95 13.36
N GLY A 69 30.17 5.49 14.18
CA GLY A 69 30.64 6.24 15.36
C GLY A 69 29.54 6.56 16.38
N ASN A 70 28.72 5.60 16.77
CA ASN A 70 27.56 5.66 17.65
C ASN A 70 26.21 6.04 17.01
N VAL A 71 26.17 6.39 15.73
CA VAL A 71 24.92 6.60 15.00
C VAL A 71 24.59 5.37 14.18
N TYR A 72 23.38 4.86 14.33
CA TYR A 72 22.86 3.69 13.63
C TYR A 72 21.92 4.14 12.53
N THR A 73 22.07 3.56 11.32
CA THR A 73 21.24 3.87 10.13
C THR A 73 20.81 2.58 9.45
N ILE A 74 19.71 2.63 8.72
CA ILE A 74 19.28 1.53 7.85
C ILE A 74 20.24 1.37 6.68
N THR A 75 20.59 0.14 6.34
CA THR A 75 21.32 -0.18 5.11
C THR A 75 20.36 -0.44 3.93
N PRO A 76 20.85 -0.52 2.68
CA PRO A 76 20.05 -0.95 1.54
C PRO A 76 19.53 -2.40 1.60
N LYS A 77 19.75 -3.12 2.68
CA LYS A 77 19.36 -4.55 2.80
C LYS A 77 17.85 -4.77 2.67
N LEU A 78 17.03 -3.90 3.25
CA LEU A 78 15.56 -4.00 3.14
C LEU A 78 15.11 -3.78 1.69
N PHE A 79 15.72 -2.84 0.98
CA PHE A 79 15.47 -2.61 -0.44
C PHE A 79 15.84 -3.85 -1.28
N GLN A 80 17.02 -4.46 -1.03
CA GLN A 80 17.41 -5.70 -1.70
C GLN A 80 16.38 -6.82 -1.47
N LEU A 81 15.93 -7.02 -0.23
CA LEU A 81 14.94 -8.07 0.08
C LEU A 81 13.62 -7.84 -0.62
N SER A 82 13.14 -6.60 -0.69
CA SER A 82 11.91 -6.29 -1.42
C SER A 82 12.03 -6.56 -2.92
N HIS A 83 13.21 -6.32 -3.51
CA HIS A 83 13.50 -6.62 -4.91
C HIS A 83 13.70 -8.12 -5.19
N PHE A 84 14.11 -8.89 -4.20
CA PHE A 84 14.21 -10.36 -4.34
C PHE A 84 12.87 -11.07 -4.14
N HIS A 85 11.80 -10.36 -3.80
CA HIS A 85 10.47 -10.95 -3.74
C HIS A 85 9.85 -10.95 -5.15
N PRO A 86 9.84 -12.10 -5.87
CA PRO A 86 9.56 -12.14 -7.31
C PRO A 86 8.19 -11.53 -7.69
N PRO A 87 7.09 -11.79 -6.96
CA PRO A 87 5.79 -11.21 -7.30
C PRO A 87 5.77 -9.68 -7.25
N THR A 88 6.38 -9.07 -6.22
CA THR A 88 6.41 -7.60 -6.08
C THR A 88 7.33 -6.96 -7.10
N TYR A 89 8.53 -7.52 -7.31
CA TYR A 89 9.47 -7.04 -8.31
C TYR A 89 8.86 -7.04 -9.70
N ARG A 90 8.25 -8.14 -10.08
CA ARG A 90 7.59 -8.29 -11.38
C ARG A 90 6.43 -7.31 -11.54
N LEU A 91 5.54 -7.24 -10.54
CA LEU A 91 4.43 -6.32 -10.56
C LEU A 91 4.89 -4.88 -10.80
N LEU A 92 5.93 -4.42 -10.10
CA LEU A 92 6.49 -3.09 -10.26
C LEU A 92 7.15 -2.89 -11.62
N THR A 93 7.95 -3.87 -12.08
CA THR A 93 8.65 -3.79 -13.38
C THR A 93 7.67 -3.65 -14.54
N GLU A 94 6.55 -4.40 -14.53
CA GLU A 94 5.53 -4.33 -15.57
C GLU A 94 4.61 -3.11 -15.41
N ALA A 95 4.34 -2.67 -14.19
CA ALA A 95 3.44 -1.56 -13.93
C ALA A 95 4.04 -0.19 -14.28
N MET A 96 5.32 0.05 -13.95
CA MET A 96 5.94 1.37 -14.08
C MET A 96 5.77 1.99 -15.48
N PRO A 97 6.15 1.33 -16.59
CA PRO A 97 6.02 1.91 -17.92
C PRO A 97 4.56 2.16 -18.32
N ILE A 98 3.63 1.28 -17.90
CA ILE A 98 2.19 1.43 -18.19
C ILE A 98 1.61 2.64 -17.41
N MET A 99 1.99 2.80 -16.15
CA MET A 99 1.55 3.91 -15.32
C MET A 99 2.13 5.26 -15.80
N GLU A 100 3.38 5.28 -16.27
CA GLU A 100 4.02 6.47 -16.85
C GLU A 100 3.30 6.92 -18.13
N GLU A 101 2.97 5.99 -19.02
CA GLU A 101 2.22 6.27 -20.25
C GLU A 101 0.81 6.79 -19.90
N LEU A 102 0.08 6.09 -19.03
CA LEU A 102 -1.25 6.49 -18.58
C LEU A 102 -1.23 7.90 -17.97
N SER A 103 -0.35 8.15 -17.01
CA SER A 103 -0.27 9.46 -16.33
C SER A 103 0.03 10.61 -17.29
N ARG A 104 0.89 10.37 -18.31
CA ARG A 104 1.19 11.35 -19.36
C ARG A 104 -0.03 11.63 -20.23
N GLU A 105 -0.79 10.59 -20.59
CA GLU A 105 -1.96 10.72 -21.44
C GLU A 105 -3.16 11.43 -20.80
N ILE A 106 -3.38 11.14 -19.50
CA ILE A 106 -4.55 11.69 -18.80
C ILE A 106 -4.23 12.99 -18.03
N SER A 107 -2.94 13.31 -17.86
CA SER A 107 -2.46 14.43 -17.04
C SER A 107 -2.91 14.38 -15.58
N PHE A 108 -3.11 13.17 -15.04
CA PHE A 108 -3.40 12.90 -13.63
C PHE A 108 -2.36 11.94 -13.03
N PRO A 109 -2.13 11.97 -11.71
CA PRO A 109 -1.30 10.97 -11.05
C PRO A 109 -1.93 9.57 -11.15
N CYS A 110 -1.08 8.55 -11.07
CA CYS A 110 -1.49 7.15 -11.05
C CYS A 110 -0.76 6.41 -9.93
N ASP A 111 -1.49 5.73 -9.07
CA ASP A 111 -0.99 4.96 -7.94
C ASP A 111 -1.23 3.48 -8.15
N LEU A 112 -0.28 2.65 -7.68
CA LEU A 112 -0.43 1.21 -7.53
C LEU A 112 -0.46 0.85 -6.06
N ARG A 113 -1.49 0.15 -5.63
CA ARG A 113 -1.76 -0.15 -4.21
C ARG A 113 -2.00 -1.64 -4.02
N VAL A 114 -1.50 -2.17 -2.91
CA VAL A 114 -1.69 -3.57 -2.50
C VAL A 114 -2.36 -3.66 -1.14
N TYR A 115 -3.09 -4.75 -0.91
CA TYR A 115 -3.74 -5.00 0.37
C TYR A 115 -2.73 -5.48 1.41
N ASN A 116 -2.88 -5.00 2.65
CA ASN A 116 -2.09 -5.43 3.79
C ASN A 116 -2.93 -5.35 5.09
N LYS A 117 -3.49 -6.48 5.55
CA LYS A 117 -4.17 -6.61 6.87
C LYS A 117 -5.09 -5.43 7.23
N GLY A 118 -6.14 -5.22 6.42
CA GLY A 118 -7.16 -4.18 6.66
C GLY A 118 -6.78 -2.77 6.24
N VAL A 119 -5.55 -2.55 5.76
CA VAL A 119 -5.10 -1.34 5.11
C VAL A 119 -4.59 -1.63 3.71
N GLN A 120 -4.29 -0.62 2.94
CA GLN A 120 -3.64 -0.72 1.65
C GLN A 120 -2.35 0.08 1.65
N THR A 121 -1.30 -0.48 1.07
CA THR A 121 0.01 0.17 0.94
C THR A 121 0.22 0.65 -0.48
N VAL A 122 0.65 1.90 -0.65
CA VAL A 122 1.06 2.45 -1.95
C VAL A 122 2.45 1.92 -2.28
N ILE A 123 2.58 1.14 -3.36
CA ILE A 123 3.86 0.55 -3.78
C ILE A 123 4.50 1.26 -4.98
N ALA A 124 3.70 2.02 -5.75
CA ALA A 124 4.18 2.93 -6.79
C ALA A 124 3.25 4.13 -6.91
N SER A 125 3.80 5.28 -7.30
CA SER A 125 3.06 6.51 -7.59
C SER A 125 3.78 7.27 -8.69
N ILE A 126 3.07 7.55 -9.79
CA ILE A 126 3.58 8.30 -10.95
C ILE A 126 2.85 9.64 -11.00
N GLN A 127 3.63 10.70 -11.17
CA GLN A 127 3.10 12.04 -11.35
C GLN A 127 3.07 12.42 -12.83
N PRO A 128 2.06 13.17 -13.29
CA PRO A 128 2.07 13.69 -14.64
C PRO A 128 3.24 14.66 -14.83
N PRO A 129 3.84 14.72 -16.02
CA PRO A 129 5.00 15.59 -16.28
C PRO A 129 4.69 17.07 -16.13
N ASN A 130 3.41 17.44 -16.26
CA ASN A 130 2.94 18.82 -16.16
C ASN A 130 1.73 18.91 -15.23
N GLY A 131 1.70 19.98 -14.43
CA GLY A 131 0.54 20.29 -13.57
C GLY A 131 0.75 19.97 -12.10
N LEU A 132 -0.26 20.31 -11.31
CA LEU A 132 -0.36 19.98 -9.88
C LEU A 132 -1.32 18.80 -9.74
N GLY A 133 -0.93 17.81 -8.95
CA GLY A 133 -1.76 16.63 -8.69
C GLY A 133 -1.79 16.28 -7.20
N PHE A 134 -2.79 15.52 -6.80
CA PHE A 134 -2.84 14.92 -5.48
C PHE A 134 -1.85 13.73 -5.43
N MET A 135 -0.78 13.89 -4.68
CA MET A 135 0.29 12.89 -4.60
C MET A 135 0.12 12.02 -3.36
N THR A 136 0.19 10.72 -3.56
CA THR A 136 0.28 9.74 -2.48
C THR A 136 1.74 9.27 -2.36
N ARG A 137 2.30 9.31 -1.15
CA ARG A 137 3.67 8.86 -0.91
C ARG A 137 3.76 7.33 -1.01
N VAL A 138 4.75 6.80 -1.72
CA VAL A 138 5.10 5.37 -1.71
C VAL A 138 5.45 4.94 -0.28
N GLY A 139 4.93 3.79 0.15
CA GLY A 139 5.02 3.29 1.52
C GLY A 139 3.92 3.79 2.47
N SER A 140 3.06 4.75 2.04
CA SER A 140 1.94 5.18 2.87
C SER A 140 0.88 4.09 2.99
N GLU A 141 0.28 4.01 4.16
CA GLU A 141 -0.91 3.20 4.42
C GLU A 141 -2.17 4.05 4.32
N ILE A 142 -3.16 3.49 3.65
CA ILE A 142 -4.48 4.12 3.46
C ILE A 142 -5.54 3.13 3.92
N ALA A 143 -6.57 3.61 4.60
CA ALA A 143 -7.70 2.77 4.99
C ALA A 143 -8.36 2.14 3.75
N VAL A 144 -8.79 0.89 3.88
CA VAL A 144 -9.54 0.21 2.82
C VAL A 144 -10.88 0.90 2.58
N ALA A 145 -11.63 1.17 3.63
CA ALA A 145 -12.91 1.86 3.53
C ALA A 145 -12.84 3.27 4.17
N PRO A 146 -13.44 4.29 3.54
CA PRO A 146 -13.99 4.30 2.19
C PRO A 146 -12.94 4.74 1.16
N SER A 147 -12.53 3.86 0.28
CA SER A 147 -11.63 4.22 -0.82
C SER A 147 -11.86 3.36 -2.06
N ALA A 148 -11.73 3.93 -3.27
CA ALA A 148 -11.94 3.21 -4.53
C ALA A 148 -11.02 1.98 -4.64
N SER A 149 -9.72 2.15 -4.39
CA SER A 149 -8.74 1.06 -4.41
C SER A 149 -9.01 0.01 -3.34
N GLY A 150 -9.42 0.43 -2.14
CA GLY A 150 -9.76 -0.50 -1.07
C GLY A 150 -10.94 -1.39 -1.42
N TYR A 151 -12.01 -0.82 -2.00
CA TYR A 151 -13.15 -1.62 -2.48
C TYR A 151 -12.71 -2.64 -3.55
N VAL A 152 -11.90 -2.21 -4.52
CA VAL A 152 -11.36 -3.09 -5.57
C VAL A 152 -10.53 -4.23 -4.98
N LEU A 153 -9.62 -3.93 -4.04
CA LEU A 153 -8.75 -4.93 -3.42
C LEU A 153 -9.52 -5.98 -2.59
N VAL A 154 -10.70 -5.64 -2.11
CA VAL A 154 -11.56 -6.57 -1.34
C VAL A 154 -12.56 -7.30 -2.26
N ALA A 155 -13.17 -6.60 -3.23
CA ALA A 155 -14.22 -7.12 -4.08
C ALA A 155 -13.76 -8.27 -4.99
N PHE A 156 -12.56 -8.13 -5.59
CA PHE A 156 -12.05 -9.11 -6.54
C PHE A 156 -11.16 -10.16 -5.86
N GLN A 157 -11.75 -10.94 -4.96
CA GLN A 157 -11.10 -12.01 -4.21
C GLN A 157 -11.95 -13.27 -4.20
N ASP A 158 -11.31 -14.40 -3.86
CA ASP A 158 -12.04 -15.59 -3.45
C ASP A 158 -13.00 -15.26 -2.28
N PRO A 159 -14.19 -15.86 -2.23
CA PRO A 159 -15.19 -15.54 -1.19
C PRO A 159 -14.67 -15.64 0.26
N VAL A 160 -13.79 -16.60 0.54
CA VAL A 160 -13.20 -16.77 1.89
C VAL A 160 -12.23 -15.63 2.19
N ILE A 161 -11.38 -15.29 1.22
CA ILE A 161 -10.42 -14.18 1.34
C ILE A 161 -11.16 -12.83 1.41
N MET A 162 -12.21 -12.66 0.61
CA MET A 162 -13.04 -11.45 0.66
C MET A 162 -13.64 -11.25 2.05
N GLU A 163 -14.20 -12.30 2.66
CA GLU A 163 -14.75 -12.24 4.00
C GLU A 163 -13.71 -11.88 5.05
N MET A 164 -12.54 -12.52 5.00
CA MET A 164 -11.41 -12.19 5.88
C MET A 164 -11.00 -10.72 5.74
N ARG A 165 -10.85 -10.21 4.50
CA ARG A 165 -10.49 -8.82 4.25
C ARG A 165 -11.57 -7.84 4.71
N ILE A 166 -12.86 -8.18 4.63
CA ILE A 166 -13.94 -7.36 5.19
C ILE A 166 -13.77 -7.22 6.71
N GLN A 167 -13.54 -8.33 7.42
CA GLN A 167 -13.36 -8.32 8.87
C GLN A 167 -12.11 -7.53 9.29
N GLU A 168 -11.00 -7.70 8.57
CA GLU A 168 -9.76 -6.96 8.82
C GLU A 168 -9.90 -5.46 8.54
N SER A 169 -10.66 -5.08 7.49
CA SER A 169 -10.82 -3.68 7.04
C SER A 169 -11.80 -2.89 7.91
N LEU A 170 -12.69 -3.56 8.61
CA LEU A 170 -13.76 -2.97 9.41
C LEU A 170 -13.73 -3.46 10.87
N PRO A 171 -12.58 -3.39 11.56
CA PRO A 171 -12.51 -3.81 12.95
C PRO A 171 -13.44 -2.92 13.79
N ASN A 172 -14.25 -3.55 14.66
CA ASN A 172 -15.17 -2.86 15.57
C ASN A 172 -16.30 -2.04 14.89
N LYS A 173 -16.60 -2.30 13.61
CA LYS A 173 -17.73 -1.68 12.92
C LYS A 173 -19.05 -2.39 13.21
N SER A 174 -20.13 -1.62 13.20
CA SER A 174 -21.48 -2.16 13.39
C SER A 174 -21.87 -3.08 12.22
N GLN A 175 -22.82 -3.99 12.46
CA GLN A 175 -23.37 -4.83 11.41
C GLN A 175 -23.97 -4.03 10.25
N ALA A 176 -24.53 -2.86 10.53
CA ALA A 176 -25.07 -1.95 9.50
C ALA A 176 -23.97 -1.42 8.57
N GLU A 177 -22.82 -0.98 9.12
CA GLU A 177 -21.67 -0.52 8.34
C GLU A 177 -21.09 -1.66 7.49
N VAL A 178 -20.96 -2.85 8.02
CA VAL A 178 -20.52 -4.03 7.28
C VAL A 178 -21.50 -4.36 6.14
N THR A 179 -22.80 -4.25 6.36
CA THR A 179 -23.81 -4.48 5.33
C THR A 179 -23.69 -3.43 4.21
N ILE A 180 -23.54 -2.17 4.54
CA ILE A 180 -23.32 -1.09 3.56
C ILE A 180 -22.05 -1.35 2.74
N PHE A 181 -20.97 -1.75 3.41
CA PHE A 181 -19.70 -2.08 2.73
C PHE A 181 -19.90 -3.21 1.71
N ARG A 182 -20.62 -4.28 2.07
CA ARG A 182 -20.92 -5.40 1.15
C ARG A 182 -21.76 -4.96 -0.05
N ILE A 183 -22.72 -4.08 0.14
CA ILE A 183 -23.52 -3.52 -0.98
C ILE A 183 -22.60 -2.81 -1.97
N VAL A 184 -21.65 -1.99 -1.47
CA VAL A 184 -20.67 -1.31 -2.32
C VAL A 184 -19.76 -2.30 -3.04
N LEU A 185 -19.30 -3.36 -2.35
CA LEU A 185 -18.47 -4.40 -2.99
C LEU A 185 -19.19 -5.08 -4.15
N ASN A 186 -20.48 -5.42 -3.99
CA ASN A 186 -21.28 -6.02 -5.06
C ASN A 186 -21.40 -5.07 -6.27
N ASP A 187 -21.67 -3.78 -6.04
CA ASP A 187 -21.70 -2.78 -7.11
C ASP A 187 -20.35 -2.67 -7.86
N VAL A 188 -19.24 -2.76 -7.11
CA VAL A 188 -17.89 -2.75 -7.68
C VAL A 188 -17.61 -4.02 -8.50
N ILE A 189 -18.07 -5.18 -8.05
CA ILE A 189 -17.96 -6.44 -8.81
C ILE A 189 -18.74 -6.33 -10.13
N ASP A 190 -19.99 -5.86 -10.06
CA ASP A 190 -20.87 -5.75 -11.23
C ASP A 190 -20.33 -4.76 -12.27
N LYS A 191 -19.73 -3.66 -11.83
CA LYS A 191 -19.10 -2.65 -12.70
C LYS A 191 -17.71 -3.04 -13.22
N GLY A 192 -17.00 -3.89 -12.49
CA GLY A 192 -15.61 -4.25 -12.77
C GLY A 192 -14.58 -3.24 -12.27
N PHE A 193 -14.99 -2.17 -11.57
CA PHE A 193 -14.13 -1.11 -11.03
C PHE A 193 -14.85 -0.29 -9.95
N ALA A 194 -14.10 0.54 -9.24
CA ALA A 194 -14.66 1.50 -8.29
C ALA A 194 -14.41 2.95 -8.75
N SER A 195 -15.44 3.79 -8.63
CA SER A 195 -15.38 5.23 -8.93
C SER A 195 -16.13 5.96 -7.82
N ILE A 196 -15.40 6.70 -6.99
CA ILE A 196 -15.98 7.34 -5.80
C ILE A 196 -15.50 8.78 -5.61
N GLN A 197 -16.41 9.63 -5.18
CA GLN A 197 -16.09 10.94 -4.64
C GLN A 197 -15.49 10.78 -3.24
N SER A 198 -14.36 11.45 -2.97
CA SER A 198 -13.77 11.43 -1.62
C SER A 198 -14.69 12.13 -0.63
N ASN A 199 -14.88 11.51 0.52
CA ASN A 199 -15.54 12.13 1.66
C ASN A 199 -14.55 12.79 2.64
N GLN A 200 -13.25 12.69 2.37
CA GLN A 200 -12.17 13.27 3.19
C GLN A 200 -11.60 14.55 2.58
N TYR A 201 -11.65 14.69 1.25
CA TYR A 201 -11.08 15.81 0.52
C TYR A 201 -12.08 16.36 -0.48
N ALA A 202 -12.41 17.63 -0.37
CA ALA A 202 -13.32 18.30 -1.29
C ALA A 202 -12.72 18.33 -2.71
N GLY A 203 -13.54 17.97 -3.70
CA GLY A 203 -13.13 17.99 -5.12
C GLY A 203 -12.23 16.81 -5.55
N LEU A 204 -11.89 15.91 -4.64
CA LEU A 204 -11.14 14.71 -4.99
C LEU A 204 -12.09 13.58 -5.39
N HIS A 205 -11.92 13.03 -6.58
CA HIS A 205 -12.58 11.83 -7.08
C HIS A 205 -11.53 10.76 -7.39
N ALA A 206 -11.80 9.50 -7.08
CA ALA A 206 -10.87 8.42 -7.35
C ALA A 206 -11.53 7.33 -8.20
N ILE A 207 -10.84 6.92 -9.26
CA ILE A 207 -11.21 5.77 -10.10
C ILE A 207 -10.14 4.68 -9.91
N SER A 208 -10.55 3.45 -9.69
CA SER A 208 -9.65 2.33 -9.44
C SER A 208 -10.09 1.06 -10.13
N PHE A 209 -9.15 0.39 -10.80
CA PHE A 209 -9.32 -0.90 -11.44
C PHE A 209 -8.46 -1.98 -10.78
N PRO A 210 -8.93 -3.24 -10.72
CA PRO A 210 -8.14 -4.35 -10.24
C PRO A 210 -7.02 -4.71 -11.23
N ILE A 211 -5.87 -5.08 -10.69
CA ILE A 211 -4.84 -5.82 -11.42
C ILE A 211 -5.01 -7.29 -11.03
N LEU A 212 -5.44 -8.08 -11.98
CA LEU A 212 -5.87 -9.46 -11.73
C LEU A 212 -4.73 -10.45 -12.02
N ASP A 213 -4.66 -11.50 -11.21
CA ASP A 213 -3.85 -12.68 -11.48
C ASP A 213 -4.55 -13.63 -12.48
N ILE A 214 -3.93 -14.79 -12.74
CA ILE A 214 -4.46 -15.82 -13.64
C ILE A 214 -5.80 -16.43 -13.16
N ASN A 215 -6.08 -16.34 -11.86
CA ASN A 215 -7.32 -16.85 -11.26
C ASN A 215 -8.44 -15.79 -11.22
N GLY A 216 -8.15 -14.56 -11.69
CA GLY A 216 -9.08 -13.45 -11.64
C GLY A 216 -9.14 -12.72 -10.29
N PHE A 217 -8.15 -12.93 -9.40
CA PHE A 217 -8.08 -12.26 -8.11
C PHE A 217 -7.18 -11.02 -8.15
N ALA A 218 -7.61 -9.96 -7.47
CA ALA A 218 -6.85 -8.72 -7.43
C ALA A 218 -5.57 -8.86 -6.59
N VAL A 219 -4.42 -8.76 -7.24
CA VAL A 219 -3.09 -8.68 -6.61
C VAL A 219 -2.72 -7.23 -6.28
N ALA A 220 -3.29 -6.27 -7.00
CA ALA A 220 -3.12 -4.85 -6.79
C ALA A 220 -4.34 -4.07 -7.30
N ALA A 221 -4.40 -2.78 -6.98
CA ALA A 221 -5.34 -1.83 -7.55
C ALA A 221 -4.59 -0.67 -8.20
N MET A 222 -4.85 -0.40 -9.48
CA MET A 222 -4.36 0.79 -10.20
C MET A 222 -5.38 1.90 -10.04
N THR A 223 -4.97 3.05 -9.52
CA THR A 223 -5.86 4.11 -9.06
C THR A 223 -5.43 5.46 -9.61
N VAL A 224 -6.38 6.23 -10.12
CA VAL A 224 -6.20 7.62 -10.53
C VAL A 224 -6.98 8.52 -9.57
N PRO A 225 -6.30 9.28 -8.70
CA PRO A 225 -6.92 10.34 -7.92
C PRO A 225 -7.04 11.59 -8.79
N MET A 226 -8.26 12.07 -8.99
CA MET A 226 -8.58 13.22 -9.83
C MET A 226 -8.96 14.39 -8.92
N LEU A 227 -8.19 15.46 -8.97
CA LEU A 227 -8.52 16.72 -8.31
C LEU A 227 -9.11 17.68 -9.33
N ALA A 228 -10.33 18.17 -9.07
CA ALA A 228 -11.00 19.09 -9.96
C ALA A 228 -10.28 20.45 -10.00
N ARG A 229 -9.99 20.96 -11.18
CA ARG A 229 -9.47 22.32 -11.39
C ARG A 229 -10.63 23.31 -11.47
N ILE A 230 -10.48 24.44 -10.81
CA ILE A 230 -11.48 25.52 -10.76
C ILE A 230 -11.08 26.72 -11.63
N ASP A 231 -9.89 26.67 -12.27
CA ASP A 231 -9.34 27.77 -13.09
C ASP A 231 -9.77 27.71 -14.57
N GLY A 232 -10.67 26.80 -14.94
CA GLY A 232 -11.15 26.61 -16.31
C GLY A 232 -10.17 25.88 -17.24
N THR A 233 -9.01 25.44 -16.76
CA THR A 233 -8.08 24.62 -17.54
C THR A 233 -8.74 23.27 -17.87
N GLN A 234 -8.74 22.91 -19.14
CA GLN A 234 -9.30 21.65 -19.60
C GLN A 234 -8.50 20.48 -19.04
N GLN A 235 -9.20 19.54 -18.42
CA GLN A 235 -8.67 18.26 -17.93
C GLN A 235 -9.37 17.11 -18.66
N ALA A 236 -8.76 15.92 -18.64
CA ALA A 236 -9.43 14.71 -19.08
C ALA A 236 -10.71 14.49 -18.25
N THR A 237 -11.77 14.12 -18.93
CA THR A 237 -13.06 13.82 -18.28
C THR A 237 -12.99 12.51 -17.49
N HIS A 238 -13.94 12.31 -16.58
CA HIS A 238 -14.05 11.04 -15.84
C HIS A 238 -14.13 9.84 -16.78
N GLN A 239 -14.89 9.95 -17.86
CA GLN A 239 -15.04 8.88 -18.85
C GLN A 239 -13.74 8.58 -19.60
N GLU A 240 -13.01 9.60 -20.02
CA GLU A 240 -11.71 9.42 -20.68
C GLU A 240 -10.69 8.78 -19.75
N VAL A 241 -10.65 9.18 -18.48
CA VAL A 241 -9.77 8.58 -17.47
C VAL A 241 -10.17 7.12 -17.21
N GLU A 242 -11.47 6.83 -17.05
CA GLU A 242 -11.97 5.47 -16.87
C GLU A 242 -11.57 4.57 -18.02
N ASP A 243 -11.80 4.99 -19.29
CA ASP A 243 -11.51 4.20 -20.48
C ASP A 243 -10.02 3.90 -20.64
N LYS A 244 -9.15 4.88 -20.36
CA LYS A 244 -7.70 4.70 -20.43
C LYS A 244 -7.18 3.84 -19.28
N LEU A 245 -7.65 4.08 -18.06
CA LEU A 245 -7.28 3.31 -16.89
C LEU A 245 -7.71 1.85 -17.01
N ARG A 246 -8.92 1.60 -17.54
CA ARG A 246 -9.42 0.25 -17.86
C ARG A 246 -8.47 -0.51 -18.78
N LYS A 247 -8.03 0.12 -19.88
CA LYS A 247 -7.09 -0.48 -20.83
C LYS A 247 -5.73 -0.76 -20.20
N SER A 248 -5.21 0.19 -19.42
CA SER A 248 -3.92 0.05 -18.72
C SER A 248 -3.96 -1.06 -17.68
N ALA A 249 -5.03 -1.15 -16.88
CA ALA A 249 -5.20 -2.20 -15.88
C ALA A 249 -5.36 -3.57 -16.53
N ALA A 250 -6.12 -3.69 -17.64
CA ALA A 250 -6.26 -4.94 -18.39
C ALA A 250 -4.92 -5.39 -19.01
N ASN A 251 -4.14 -4.46 -19.57
CA ASN A 251 -2.80 -4.75 -20.12
C ASN A 251 -1.87 -5.27 -19.01
N LEU A 252 -1.82 -4.60 -17.84
CA LEU A 252 -0.99 -5.05 -16.73
C LEU A 252 -1.45 -6.41 -16.20
N SER A 253 -2.76 -6.63 -16.03
CA SER A 253 -3.31 -7.92 -15.60
C SER A 253 -2.89 -9.05 -16.56
N HIS A 254 -2.98 -8.83 -17.85
CA HIS A 254 -2.54 -9.81 -18.85
C HIS A 254 -1.05 -10.16 -18.71
N LYS A 255 -0.19 -9.17 -18.53
CA LYS A 255 1.26 -9.38 -18.32
C LYS A 255 1.55 -10.15 -17.02
N ILE A 256 0.81 -9.84 -15.94
CA ILE A 256 0.96 -10.54 -14.64
C ILE A 256 0.49 -11.99 -14.76
N ALA A 257 -0.62 -12.26 -15.45
CA ALA A 257 -1.13 -13.60 -15.67
C ALA A 257 -0.16 -14.49 -16.48
N LEU A 258 0.39 -13.98 -17.57
CA LEU A 258 1.30 -14.73 -18.47
C LEU A 258 2.57 -15.21 -17.75
N GLY A 259 3.21 -14.41 -16.96
CA GLY A 259 4.45 -14.88 -16.37
C GLY A 259 4.31 -15.70 -15.11
N ASN A 260 3.10 -15.92 -14.61
CA ASN A 260 2.85 -17.01 -13.68
C ASN A 260 2.87 -18.37 -14.39
N MET A 261 2.66 -18.40 -15.71
CA MET A 261 2.77 -19.63 -16.52
C MET A 261 4.25 -20.02 -16.77
N GLU A 262 5.15 -19.06 -16.94
CA GLU A 262 6.57 -19.31 -17.21
C GLU A 262 7.36 -19.79 -15.97
N ASN A 263 6.91 -19.44 -14.75
CA ASN A 263 7.57 -19.83 -13.49
C ASN A 263 6.96 -21.09 -12.82
N GLY A 264 5.94 -21.68 -13.41
CA GLY A 264 5.25 -22.88 -12.92
C GLY A 264 5.54 -24.16 -13.71
N ALA A 265 6.51 -24.11 -14.63
CA ALA A 265 6.94 -25.26 -15.46
C ALA A 265 8.29 -25.83 -14.97
#